data_33cd2570f5c3e9edca7f7e549be15e1c
#
_entry.id   33cd2570f5c3e9edca7f7e549be15e1c
#
_cell.length_a   1.000
_cell.length_b   1.000
_cell.length_c   1.000
_cell.angle_alpha   90.00
_cell.angle_beta   90.00
_cell.angle_gamma   90.00
#
_symmetry.space_group_name_H-M   'P 1'
#
loop_
_entity.id
_entity.type
_entity.pdbx_description
1 polymer ?
#
loop_
_entity_poly.entity_id
_entity_poly.type
_entity_poly.pdbx_seq_one_letter_code
_entity_poly.pdbx_strand_id
1 'polypeptide(L)'
;MKQVKQVKQVKQVNQSSPYKSSYRSEIDGLRAFAVLSVVAFHAFPSWLKGGFIGVDVFFVISGFLITSHIFENLDKGQFSLTDFFGRRIRRIFPALILVVAFSLVLGWFVLFDDEFRQLGKHLASSSVFIINFILVDESGYFDNLAETKPMLHLWSLAVEEQFYILWPLVLWVAWKRSFNLLLITISLAVSSFVINIAFFSSFPIQTFFYPFGRFWELLVGSVLAWFYLYRNSLFAISEGLANIISLFGVVFLFVGVFFVSEEYDYPSYIALIPIVGAVLVIFAGSKGFVSKIFLMNPLAVWFGLISYPLYLWHWPIFSFLEILEGDTPHRYVRIAAIFISIFLAWLTFKLVEKPIRKIAISNGLSMTLLFLVGFMGALGLFAYNGSIQSNLSSVIKSIDTVD
;
A
#
# COMPACT_ATOMS: atom_id res chain seq x y z
N MET A 1 10.48 -38.12 15.43
CA MET A 1 9.29 -39.00 15.28
C MET A 1 7.99 -38.42 15.87
N LYS A 2 7.96 -37.66 16.97
CA LYS A 2 6.71 -37.07 17.51
C LYS A 2 6.13 -35.94 16.64
N GLN A 3 6.91 -35.12 15.97
CA GLN A 3 6.42 -34.04 15.09
C GLN A 3 5.82 -34.56 13.77
N VAL A 4 6.33 -35.67 13.22
CA VAL A 4 5.74 -36.33 12.05
C VAL A 4 4.36 -36.89 12.33
N LYS A 5 4.08 -37.27 13.59
CA LYS A 5 2.74 -37.68 14.03
C LYS A 5 1.77 -36.50 14.16
N GLN A 6 2.22 -35.32 14.58
CA GLN A 6 1.38 -34.12 14.60
C GLN A 6 1.02 -33.66 13.19
N VAL A 7 1.97 -33.67 12.25
CA VAL A 7 1.71 -33.36 10.83
C VAL A 7 0.77 -34.40 10.18
N LYS A 8 0.88 -35.70 10.56
CA LYS A 8 -0.06 -36.73 10.09
C LYS A 8 -1.45 -36.63 10.73
N GLN A 9 -1.57 -36.23 11.99
CA GLN A 9 -2.87 -35.96 12.62
C GLN A 9 -3.56 -34.72 12.03
N VAL A 10 -2.81 -33.67 11.70
CA VAL A 10 -3.34 -32.51 10.95
C VAL A 10 -3.75 -32.92 9.52
N LYS A 11 -3.05 -33.86 8.87
CA LYS A 11 -3.43 -34.39 7.56
C LYS A 11 -4.69 -35.26 7.56
N GLN A 12 -5.02 -35.94 8.66
CA GLN A 12 -6.24 -36.80 8.73
C GLN A 12 -7.50 -36.00 9.08
N VAL A 13 -7.39 -34.81 9.67
CA VAL A 13 -8.54 -33.90 9.88
C VAL A 13 -8.90 -33.14 8.59
N ASN A 14 -8.07 -33.16 7.56
CA ASN A 14 -8.18 -32.32 6.35
C ASN A 14 -8.65 -33.06 5.08
N GLN A 15 -9.37 -34.18 5.18
CA GLN A 15 -10.04 -34.75 3.97
C GLN A 15 -11.39 -34.08 3.63
N SER A 16 -11.81 -33.07 4.38
CA SER A 16 -12.88 -32.15 4.00
C SER A 16 -12.45 -30.71 4.30
N SER A 17 -11.56 -30.15 3.47
CA SER A 17 -11.28 -28.71 3.51
C SER A 17 -12.51 -27.98 2.97
N PRO A 18 -13.34 -27.32 3.80
CA PRO A 18 -14.44 -26.48 3.36
C PRO A 18 -13.97 -25.11 2.88
N TYR A 19 -12.66 -24.91 2.72
CA TYR A 19 -12.09 -23.63 2.29
C TYR A 19 -12.04 -23.52 0.76
N LYS A 20 -13.19 -23.30 0.13
CA LYS A 20 -13.24 -22.34 -0.98
C LYS A 20 -12.91 -20.98 -0.35
N SER A 21 -11.83 -20.34 -0.76
CA SER A 21 -11.56 -18.93 -0.49
C SER A 21 -12.81 -18.16 -0.93
N SER A 22 -13.75 -17.97 -0.03
CA SER A 22 -14.93 -17.16 -0.33
C SER A 22 -14.45 -15.71 -0.46
N TYR A 23 -14.85 -15.06 -1.53
CA TYR A 23 -14.59 -13.64 -1.73
C TYR A 23 -15.06 -12.83 -0.50
N ARG A 24 -14.18 -11.99 0.03
CA ARG A 24 -14.39 -11.23 1.26
C ARG A 24 -14.62 -9.76 0.92
N SER A 25 -15.88 -9.42 0.60
CA SER A 25 -16.28 -8.08 0.19
C SER A 25 -16.10 -7.02 1.28
N GLU A 26 -16.12 -7.41 2.56
CA GLU A 26 -15.84 -6.50 3.68
C GLU A 26 -14.38 -6.00 3.68
N ILE A 27 -13.45 -6.76 3.14
CA ILE A 27 -12.07 -6.31 2.96
C ILE A 27 -11.98 -5.25 1.87
N ASP A 28 -12.73 -5.39 0.77
CA ASP A 28 -12.78 -4.33 -0.24
C ASP A 28 -13.41 -3.06 0.34
N GLY A 29 -14.46 -3.17 1.16
CA GLY A 29 -15.01 -2.02 1.88
C GLY A 29 -14.03 -1.36 2.84
N LEU A 30 -13.21 -2.15 3.55
CA LEU A 30 -12.15 -1.62 4.42
C LEU A 30 -11.05 -0.91 3.60
N ARG A 31 -10.72 -1.42 2.40
CA ARG A 31 -9.82 -0.75 1.44
C ARG A 31 -10.43 0.56 0.93
N ALA A 32 -11.75 0.61 0.72
CA ALA A 32 -12.43 1.84 0.36
C ALA A 32 -12.33 2.89 1.47
N PHE A 33 -12.59 2.50 2.72
CA PHE A 33 -12.39 3.37 3.87
C PHE A 33 -10.95 3.93 3.89
N ALA A 34 -9.96 3.06 3.76
CA ALA A 34 -8.54 3.43 3.80
C ALA A 34 -8.17 4.44 2.70
N VAL A 35 -8.52 4.17 1.42
CA VAL A 35 -8.16 5.09 0.33
C VAL A 35 -8.90 6.40 0.40
N LEU A 36 -10.20 6.38 0.75
CA LEU A 36 -11.00 7.60 0.86
C LEU A 36 -10.52 8.49 2.01
N SER A 37 -10.09 7.91 3.13
CA SER A 37 -9.46 8.65 4.23
C SER A 37 -8.18 9.36 3.78
N VAL A 38 -7.30 8.67 3.06
CA VAL A 38 -6.05 9.25 2.53
C VAL A 38 -6.34 10.36 1.52
N VAL A 39 -7.23 10.14 0.55
CA VAL A 39 -7.58 11.14 -0.47
C VAL A 39 -8.22 12.37 0.17
N ALA A 40 -9.11 12.18 1.14
CA ALA A 40 -9.76 13.26 1.85
C ALA A 40 -8.79 14.07 2.73
N PHE A 41 -7.82 13.41 3.37
CA PHE A 41 -6.75 14.06 4.12
C PHE A 41 -5.88 14.94 3.20
N HIS A 42 -5.41 14.43 2.08
CA HIS A 42 -4.59 15.21 1.15
C HIS A 42 -5.39 16.36 0.49
N ALA A 43 -6.68 16.19 0.28
CA ALA A 43 -7.52 17.27 -0.23
C ALA A 43 -7.87 18.31 0.84
N PHE A 44 -8.15 17.90 2.07
CA PHE A 44 -8.67 18.74 3.16
C PHE A 44 -8.05 18.34 4.50
N PRO A 45 -6.75 18.56 4.75
CA PRO A 45 -6.05 18.10 5.95
C PRO A 45 -6.65 18.68 7.24
N SER A 46 -7.20 19.91 7.19
CA SER A 46 -7.86 20.53 8.34
C SER A 46 -9.18 19.83 8.75
N TRP A 47 -9.83 19.09 7.85
CA TRP A 47 -11.10 18.40 8.14
C TRP A 47 -10.90 16.98 8.65
N LEU A 48 -9.93 16.25 8.08
CA LEU A 48 -9.62 14.87 8.44
C LEU A 48 -8.15 14.76 8.82
N LYS A 49 -7.79 15.31 9.98
CA LYS A 49 -6.39 15.41 10.42
C LYS A 49 -5.61 14.09 10.41
N GLY A 50 -6.28 12.97 10.69
CA GLY A 50 -5.68 11.64 10.75
C GLY A 50 -5.97 10.76 9.53
N GLY A 51 -6.44 11.30 8.40
CA GLY A 51 -6.79 10.46 7.24
C GLY A 51 -5.62 9.66 6.65
N PHE A 52 -4.39 10.07 6.92
CA PHE A 52 -3.17 9.34 6.54
C PHE A 52 -3.06 7.94 7.15
N ILE A 53 -3.74 7.67 8.27
CA ILE A 53 -3.81 6.32 8.89
C ILE A 53 -4.39 5.24 7.96
N GLY A 54 -5.03 5.65 6.87
CA GLY A 54 -5.48 4.71 5.83
C GLY A 54 -4.35 3.86 5.28
N VAL A 55 -3.10 4.35 5.29
CA VAL A 55 -1.91 3.58 4.90
C VAL A 55 -1.69 2.41 5.84
N ASP A 56 -1.81 2.60 7.15
CA ASP A 56 -1.64 1.54 8.15
C ASP A 56 -2.72 0.46 8.03
N VAL A 57 -3.95 0.90 7.73
CA VAL A 57 -5.06 -0.03 7.41
C VAL A 57 -4.72 -0.86 6.17
N PHE A 58 -4.14 -0.26 5.12
CA PHE A 58 -3.66 -1.00 3.95
C PHE A 58 -2.58 -1.99 4.31
N PHE A 59 -1.63 -1.64 5.16
CA PHE A 59 -0.56 -2.55 5.58
C PHE A 59 -1.12 -3.79 6.30
N VAL A 60 -2.07 -3.62 7.23
CA VAL A 60 -2.74 -4.76 7.88
C VAL A 60 -3.48 -5.65 6.86
N ILE A 61 -4.25 -5.04 5.94
CA ILE A 61 -4.95 -5.78 4.89
C ILE A 61 -3.98 -6.56 4.02
N SER A 62 -2.90 -5.92 3.60
CA SER A 62 -1.87 -6.50 2.73
C SER A 62 -1.15 -7.66 3.41
N GLY A 63 -0.74 -7.49 4.65
CA GLY A 63 -0.16 -8.56 5.47
C GLY A 63 -1.09 -9.75 5.60
N PHE A 64 -2.38 -9.50 5.88
CA PHE A 64 -3.40 -10.54 6.00
C PHE A 64 -3.60 -11.32 4.69
N LEU A 65 -3.83 -10.63 3.57
CA LEU A 65 -4.14 -11.25 2.29
C LEU A 65 -2.95 -12.02 1.71
N ILE A 66 -1.75 -11.43 1.78
CA ILE A 66 -0.53 -12.05 1.24
C ILE A 66 -0.17 -13.30 2.04
N THR A 67 -0.20 -13.21 3.37
CA THR A 67 0.16 -14.33 4.23
C THR A 67 -0.87 -15.45 4.14
N SER A 68 -2.17 -15.13 4.09
CA SER A 68 -3.20 -16.13 3.85
C SER A 68 -2.96 -16.89 2.56
N HIS A 69 -2.65 -16.18 1.47
CA HIS A 69 -2.36 -16.78 0.18
C HIS A 69 -1.11 -17.67 0.20
N ILE A 70 -0.05 -17.26 0.90
CA ILE A 70 1.19 -18.05 1.04
C ILE A 70 0.90 -19.32 1.83
N PHE A 71 0.27 -19.22 3.00
CA PHE A 71 -0.03 -20.37 3.86
C PHE A 71 -0.92 -21.40 3.15
N GLU A 72 -1.99 -20.95 2.49
CA GLU A 72 -2.86 -21.85 1.73
C GLU A 72 -2.10 -22.64 0.65
N ASN A 73 -1.15 -22.01 -0.04
CA ASN A 73 -0.37 -22.68 -1.08
C ASN A 73 0.74 -23.56 -0.51
N LEU A 74 1.35 -23.17 0.62
CA LEU A 74 2.32 -24.02 1.34
C LEU A 74 1.67 -25.29 1.85
N ASP A 75 0.48 -25.20 2.45
CA ASP A 75 -0.27 -26.36 2.96
C ASP A 75 -0.69 -27.32 1.84
N LYS A 76 -1.03 -26.80 0.67
CA LYS A 76 -1.33 -27.59 -0.54
C LYS A 76 -0.09 -28.17 -1.21
N GLY A 77 1.10 -27.78 -0.80
CA GLY A 77 2.36 -28.15 -1.48
C GLY A 77 2.51 -27.54 -2.88
N GLN A 78 1.77 -26.47 -3.17
CA GLN A 78 1.70 -25.83 -4.50
C GLN A 78 2.32 -24.43 -4.51
N PHE A 79 3.03 -24.04 -3.46
CA PHE A 79 3.64 -22.71 -3.40
C PHE A 79 4.81 -22.57 -4.38
N SER A 80 4.67 -21.61 -5.31
CA SER A 80 5.67 -21.25 -6.29
C SER A 80 6.00 -19.76 -6.15
N LEU A 81 7.25 -19.43 -5.93
CA LEU A 81 7.73 -18.04 -5.88
C LEU A 81 7.51 -17.31 -7.22
N THR A 82 7.75 -17.98 -8.34
CA THR A 82 7.56 -17.41 -9.68
C THR A 82 6.11 -17.05 -9.93
N ASP A 83 5.18 -17.94 -9.57
CA ASP A 83 3.74 -17.66 -9.70
C ASP A 83 3.28 -16.57 -8.73
N PHE A 84 3.85 -16.53 -7.53
CA PHE A 84 3.56 -15.50 -6.56
C PHE A 84 3.98 -14.12 -7.10
N PHE A 85 5.23 -13.95 -7.52
CA PHE A 85 5.72 -12.69 -8.07
C PHE A 85 5.03 -12.32 -9.39
N GLY A 86 4.79 -13.28 -10.27
CA GLY A 86 4.07 -13.05 -11.52
C GLY A 86 2.65 -12.49 -11.29
N ARG A 87 1.95 -12.93 -10.25
CA ARG A 87 0.64 -12.35 -9.85
C ARG A 87 0.77 -10.92 -9.31
N ARG A 88 1.82 -10.60 -8.55
CA ARG A 88 2.08 -9.25 -8.01
C ARG A 88 2.41 -8.28 -9.13
N ILE A 89 3.35 -8.62 -9.99
CA ILE A 89 3.74 -7.81 -11.15
C ILE A 89 2.50 -7.42 -11.99
N ARG A 90 1.64 -8.38 -12.31
CA ARG A 90 0.43 -8.11 -13.10
C ARG A 90 -0.65 -7.32 -12.36
N ARG A 91 -0.60 -7.30 -11.05
CA ARG A 91 -1.53 -6.50 -10.23
C ARG A 91 -1.07 -5.05 -10.07
N ILE A 92 0.24 -4.82 -9.94
CA ILE A 92 0.81 -3.55 -9.48
C ILE A 92 1.35 -2.74 -10.65
N PHE A 93 2.16 -3.34 -11.51
CA PHE A 93 2.90 -2.63 -12.53
C PHE A 93 2.05 -1.91 -13.59
N PRO A 94 0.93 -2.46 -14.06
CA PRO A 94 0.16 -1.80 -15.12
C PRO A 94 -0.32 -0.39 -14.74
N ALA A 95 -0.87 -0.21 -13.54
CA ALA A 95 -1.30 1.11 -13.07
C ALA A 95 -0.11 1.99 -12.68
N LEU A 96 0.93 1.42 -12.08
CA LEU A 96 2.16 2.15 -11.74
C LEU A 96 2.82 2.74 -12.98
N ILE A 97 2.98 1.97 -14.06
CA ILE A 97 3.55 2.45 -15.33
C ILE A 97 2.78 3.66 -15.87
N LEU A 98 1.45 3.61 -15.84
CA LEU A 98 0.62 4.72 -16.32
C LEU A 98 0.84 5.99 -15.51
N VAL A 99 0.85 5.89 -14.19
CA VAL A 99 1.02 7.05 -13.31
C VAL A 99 2.43 7.62 -13.39
N VAL A 100 3.45 6.76 -13.44
CA VAL A 100 4.84 7.17 -13.63
C VAL A 100 5.04 7.85 -14.99
N ALA A 101 4.47 7.29 -16.08
CA ALA A 101 4.52 7.89 -17.41
C ALA A 101 3.80 9.25 -17.46
N PHE A 102 2.61 9.34 -16.86
CA PHE A 102 1.87 10.60 -16.74
C PHE A 102 2.70 11.66 -16.01
N SER A 103 3.28 11.30 -14.87
CA SER A 103 4.06 12.24 -14.07
C SER A 103 5.34 12.68 -14.76
N LEU A 104 6.01 11.79 -15.49
CA LEU A 104 7.18 12.13 -16.30
C LEU A 104 6.80 13.13 -17.40
N VAL A 105 5.72 12.84 -18.16
CA VAL A 105 5.28 13.69 -19.26
C VAL A 105 4.81 15.04 -18.74
N LEU A 106 3.94 15.07 -17.73
CA LEU A 106 3.46 16.34 -17.18
C LEU A 106 4.59 17.14 -16.55
N GLY A 107 5.49 16.51 -15.80
CA GLY A 107 6.65 17.18 -15.20
C GLY A 107 7.60 17.76 -16.25
N TRP A 108 7.78 17.09 -17.39
CA TRP A 108 8.56 17.63 -18.49
C TRP A 108 8.02 18.96 -19.03
N PHE A 109 6.68 19.13 -19.04
CA PHE A 109 6.05 20.35 -19.52
C PHE A 109 6.01 21.49 -18.47
N VAL A 110 5.85 21.16 -17.18
CA VAL A 110 5.48 22.16 -16.16
C VAL A 110 6.56 22.43 -15.10
N LEU A 111 7.58 21.58 -14.97
CA LEU A 111 8.62 21.73 -13.96
C LEU A 111 9.85 22.47 -14.52
N PHE A 112 10.55 23.19 -13.65
CA PHE A 112 11.89 23.69 -13.94
C PHE A 112 12.92 22.55 -13.94
N ASP A 113 14.12 22.78 -14.49
CA ASP A 113 15.14 21.74 -14.64
C ASP A 113 15.49 21.04 -13.33
N ASP A 114 15.62 21.75 -12.22
CA ASP A 114 15.99 21.17 -10.93
C ASP A 114 14.86 20.32 -10.34
N GLU A 115 13.62 20.81 -10.43
CA GLU A 115 12.42 20.06 -10.03
C GLU A 115 12.22 18.81 -10.89
N PHE A 116 12.45 18.93 -12.20
CA PHE A 116 12.35 17.83 -13.14
C PHE A 116 13.42 16.76 -12.89
N ARG A 117 14.65 17.17 -12.51
CA ARG A 117 15.69 16.26 -12.06
C ARG A 117 15.28 15.53 -10.78
N GLN A 118 14.73 16.24 -9.79
CA GLN A 118 14.23 15.60 -8.58
C GLN A 118 13.10 14.61 -8.89
N LEU A 119 12.14 14.99 -9.73
CA LEU A 119 11.11 14.06 -10.22
C LEU A 119 11.76 12.85 -10.88
N GLY A 120 12.76 13.02 -11.73
CA GLY A 120 13.52 11.95 -12.39
C GLY A 120 14.14 10.96 -11.37
N LYS A 121 14.76 11.47 -10.31
CA LYS A 121 15.30 10.67 -9.20
C LYS A 121 14.21 9.86 -8.51
N HIS A 122 13.04 10.48 -8.25
CA HIS A 122 11.91 9.81 -7.63
C HIS A 122 11.28 8.74 -8.54
N LEU A 123 11.17 8.98 -9.85
CA LEU A 123 10.67 7.99 -10.81
C LEU A 123 11.61 6.78 -10.90
N ALA A 124 12.91 7.02 -10.97
CA ALA A 124 13.91 5.95 -11.01
C ALA A 124 13.85 5.07 -9.74
N SER A 125 13.85 5.70 -8.57
CA SER A 125 13.81 5.01 -7.28
C SER A 125 12.47 4.29 -7.04
N SER A 126 11.36 4.86 -7.52
CA SER A 126 10.03 4.22 -7.46
C SER A 126 9.95 2.97 -8.33
N SER A 127 10.62 2.98 -9.48
CA SER A 127 10.63 1.83 -10.41
C SER A 127 11.31 0.58 -9.82
N VAL A 128 12.17 0.75 -8.83
CA VAL A 128 12.82 -0.33 -8.09
C VAL A 128 12.40 -0.41 -6.62
N PHE A 129 11.34 0.31 -6.25
CA PHE A 129 10.75 0.32 -4.90
C PHE A 129 11.72 0.70 -3.77
N ILE A 130 12.59 1.71 -4.00
CA ILE A 130 13.52 2.25 -3.00
C ILE A 130 13.32 3.74 -2.72
N ILE A 131 12.25 4.34 -3.21
CA ILE A 131 11.96 5.77 -3.01
C ILE A 131 11.89 6.16 -1.53
N ASN A 132 11.44 5.27 -0.66
CA ASN A 132 11.39 5.50 0.79
C ASN A 132 12.78 5.78 1.38
N PHE A 133 13.85 5.17 0.88
CA PHE A 133 15.22 5.48 1.30
C PHE A 133 15.69 6.83 0.74
N ILE A 134 15.33 7.14 -0.51
CA ILE A 134 15.69 8.42 -1.14
C ILE A 134 15.03 9.59 -0.41
N LEU A 135 13.77 9.46 0.00
CA LEU A 135 13.07 10.50 0.75
C LEU A 135 13.70 10.77 2.13
N VAL A 136 14.29 9.76 2.77
CA VAL A 136 15.06 9.95 4.00
C VAL A 136 16.35 10.72 3.73
N ASP A 137 17.07 10.38 2.66
CA ASP A 137 18.32 11.06 2.29
C ASP A 137 18.10 12.53 1.89
N GLU A 138 16.93 12.85 1.34
CA GLU A 138 16.55 14.22 0.96
C GLU A 138 16.06 15.04 2.14
N SER A 139 15.57 14.40 3.20
CA SER A 139 15.01 15.09 4.35
C SER A 139 16.07 15.95 5.06
N GLY A 140 15.87 17.27 5.12
CA GLY A 140 16.79 18.20 5.72
C GLY A 140 16.35 19.65 5.56
N TYR A 141 17.20 20.60 5.95
CA TYR A 141 16.88 22.03 5.93
C TYR A 141 16.58 22.59 4.52
N PHE A 142 17.17 22.00 3.49
CA PHE A 142 16.99 22.41 2.09
C PHE A 142 15.99 21.51 1.32
N ASP A 143 15.20 20.68 2.03
CA ASP A 143 14.24 19.82 1.37
C ASP A 143 13.04 20.62 0.83
N ASN A 144 12.53 20.23 -0.33
CA ASN A 144 11.31 20.78 -0.89
C ASN A 144 10.10 20.35 -0.07
N LEU A 145 9.03 21.15 -0.10
CA LEU A 145 7.77 20.82 0.55
C LEU A 145 7.27 19.45 0.06
N ALA A 146 6.74 18.67 0.97
CA ALA A 146 6.22 17.32 0.67
C ALA A 146 5.17 17.35 -0.44
N GLU A 147 4.32 18.37 -0.42
CA GLU A 147 3.22 18.60 -1.37
C GLU A 147 3.73 18.83 -2.80
N THR A 148 4.95 19.31 -2.98
CA THR A 148 5.57 19.55 -4.30
C THR A 148 6.37 18.36 -4.83
N LYS A 149 6.28 17.18 -4.20
CA LYS A 149 6.95 15.95 -4.63
C LYS A 149 5.95 14.96 -5.23
N PRO A 150 5.72 14.94 -6.56
CA PRO A 150 4.63 14.16 -7.18
C PRO A 150 4.70 12.64 -6.94
N MET A 151 5.85 12.09 -6.57
CA MET A 151 6.02 10.65 -6.31
C MET A 151 6.14 10.31 -4.82
N LEU A 152 5.99 11.29 -3.90
CA LEU A 152 6.18 11.08 -2.46
C LEU A 152 5.39 9.88 -1.95
N HIS A 153 4.09 9.80 -2.27
CA HIS A 153 3.17 8.76 -1.77
C HIS A 153 3.61 7.31 -2.07
N LEU A 154 4.50 7.13 -3.06
CA LEU A 154 5.01 5.79 -3.41
C LEU A 154 5.96 5.20 -2.35
N TRP A 155 6.31 5.97 -1.30
CA TRP A 155 7.08 5.44 -0.17
C TRP A 155 6.39 4.25 0.49
N SER A 156 5.07 4.33 0.68
CA SER A 156 4.31 3.25 1.33
C SER A 156 4.20 2.02 0.43
N LEU A 157 4.02 2.21 -0.88
CA LEU A 157 4.07 1.14 -1.86
C LEU A 157 5.45 0.47 -1.88
N ALA A 158 6.53 1.25 -1.76
CA ALA A 158 7.89 0.70 -1.69
C ALA A 158 8.06 -0.21 -0.46
N VAL A 159 7.63 0.23 0.72
CA VAL A 159 7.63 -0.58 1.94
C VAL A 159 6.81 -1.87 1.76
N GLU A 160 5.63 -1.77 1.15
CA GLU A 160 4.75 -2.90 0.88
C GLU A 160 5.41 -3.92 -0.09
N GLU A 161 6.02 -3.46 -1.18
CA GLU A 161 6.70 -4.32 -2.15
C GLU A 161 7.99 -4.95 -1.58
N GLN A 162 8.74 -4.23 -0.74
CA GLN A 162 9.88 -4.79 0.00
C GLN A 162 9.42 -5.93 0.92
N PHE A 163 8.28 -5.76 1.60
CA PHE A 163 7.67 -6.83 2.37
C PHE A 163 7.26 -8.02 1.48
N TYR A 164 6.66 -7.77 0.31
CA TYR A 164 6.25 -8.82 -0.64
C TYR A 164 7.44 -9.58 -1.24
N ILE A 165 8.62 -8.98 -1.29
CA ILE A 165 9.84 -9.67 -1.72
C ILE A 165 10.39 -10.54 -0.57
N LEU A 166 10.52 -9.98 0.63
CA LEU A 166 11.17 -10.64 1.76
C LEU A 166 10.29 -11.70 2.43
N TRP A 167 9.01 -11.39 2.65
CA TRP A 167 8.12 -12.21 3.45
C TRP A 167 7.85 -13.62 2.89
N PRO A 168 7.58 -13.80 1.59
CA PRO A 168 7.43 -15.14 1.00
C PRO A 168 8.69 -15.99 1.13
N LEU A 169 9.87 -15.38 1.04
CA LEU A 169 11.16 -16.07 1.19
C LEU A 169 11.34 -16.55 2.64
N VAL A 170 11.08 -15.68 3.61
CA VAL A 170 11.16 -16.02 5.04
C VAL A 170 10.21 -17.17 5.36
N LEU A 171 8.95 -17.08 4.95
CA LEU A 171 7.95 -18.14 5.20
C LEU A 171 8.31 -19.45 4.49
N TRP A 172 8.76 -19.40 3.25
CA TRP A 172 9.16 -20.58 2.49
C TRP A 172 10.35 -21.30 3.12
N VAL A 173 11.40 -20.58 3.54
CA VAL A 173 12.55 -21.14 4.24
C VAL A 173 12.13 -21.71 5.59
N ALA A 174 11.36 -20.97 6.36
CA ALA A 174 10.86 -21.41 7.67
C ALA A 174 10.00 -22.68 7.56
N TRP A 175 9.14 -22.73 6.55
CA TRP A 175 8.31 -23.91 6.26
C TRP A 175 9.16 -25.14 5.89
N LYS A 176 10.15 -24.96 4.99
CA LYS A 176 11.07 -26.05 4.61
C LYS A 176 11.90 -26.58 5.78
N ARG A 177 12.26 -25.73 6.72
CA ARG A 177 13.01 -26.06 7.93
C ARG A 177 12.12 -26.53 9.08
N SER A 178 10.82 -26.63 8.86
CA SER A 178 9.81 -27.01 9.89
C SER A 178 9.84 -26.12 11.13
N PHE A 179 10.19 -24.84 10.96
CA PHE A 179 10.13 -23.86 12.02
C PHE A 179 8.68 -23.48 12.35
N ASN A 180 8.45 -22.98 13.56
CA ASN A 180 7.12 -22.51 13.94
C ASN A 180 6.85 -21.15 13.27
N LEU A 181 5.98 -21.16 12.25
CA LEU A 181 5.67 -19.98 11.45
C LEU A 181 5.03 -18.86 12.28
N LEU A 182 4.15 -19.21 13.25
CA LEU A 182 3.54 -18.22 14.14
C LEU A 182 4.59 -17.53 15.02
N LEU A 183 5.49 -18.32 15.61
CA LEU A 183 6.53 -17.76 16.47
C LEU A 183 7.45 -16.79 15.70
N ILE A 184 7.86 -17.16 14.49
CA ILE A 184 8.66 -16.29 13.63
C ILE A 184 7.90 -15.00 13.30
N THR A 185 6.63 -15.11 12.90
CA THR A 185 5.80 -13.95 12.56
C THR A 185 5.65 -13.01 13.75
N ILE A 186 5.34 -13.54 14.95
CA ILE A 186 5.21 -12.75 16.18
C ILE A 186 6.55 -12.13 16.57
N SER A 187 7.64 -12.89 16.53
CA SER A 187 8.96 -12.37 16.89
C SER A 187 9.39 -11.21 16.00
N LEU A 188 9.18 -11.32 14.68
CA LEU A 188 9.48 -10.24 13.75
C LEU A 188 8.54 -9.05 13.94
N ALA A 189 7.25 -9.27 14.20
CA ALA A 189 6.30 -8.20 14.48
C ALA A 189 6.69 -7.41 15.74
N VAL A 190 7.00 -8.11 16.81
CA VAL A 190 7.45 -7.49 18.07
C VAL A 190 8.78 -6.76 17.88
N SER A 191 9.75 -7.37 17.19
CA SER A 191 11.04 -6.71 16.92
C SER A 191 10.87 -5.42 16.12
N SER A 192 10.06 -5.44 15.06
CA SER A 192 9.77 -4.24 14.24
C SER A 192 9.02 -3.18 15.05
N PHE A 193 8.06 -3.56 15.89
CA PHE A 193 7.36 -2.64 16.79
C PHE A 193 8.28 -2.02 17.85
N VAL A 194 9.16 -2.81 18.45
CA VAL A 194 10.17 -2.31 19.40
C VAL A 194 11.11 -1.32 18.71
N ILE A 195 11.55 -1.61 17.48
CA ILE A 195 12.35 -0.67 16.68
C ILE A 195 11.58 0.63 16.45
N ASN A 196 10.31 0.55 16.06
CA ASN A 196 9.45 1.73 15.88
C ASN A 196 9.43 2.60 17.15
N ILE A 197 9.12 2.03 18.31
CA ILE A 197 9.03 2.77 19.57
C ILE A 197 10.40 3.31 20.03
N ALA A 198 11.44 2.48 19.98
CA ALA A 198 12.75 2.82 20.54
C ALA A 198 13.48 3.89 19.73
N PHE A 199 13.30 3.90 18.41
CA PHE A 199 14.02 4.81 17.52
C PHE A 199 13.22 6.04 17.10
N PHE A 200 11.91 6.08 17.35
CA PHE A 200 11.08 7.19 16.87
C PHE A 200 11.53 8.54 17.41
N SER A 201 11.80 8.67 18.71
CA SER A 201 12.19 9.94 19.33
C SER A 201 13.53 10.50 18.81
N SER A 202 14.45 9.63 18.39
CA SER A 202 15.77 10.03 17.91
C SER A 202 15.83 10.14 16.37
N PHE A 203 15.02 9.36 15.67
CA PHE A 203 15.05 9.21 14.22
C PHE A 203 13.63 9.14 13.64
N PRO A 204 12.79 10.18 13.81
CA PRO A 204 11.38 10.12 13.42
C PRO A 204 11.18 9.88 11.91
N ILE A 205 11.95 10.56 11.06
CA ILE A 205 11.87 10.45 9.61
C ILE A 205 12.25 9.03 9.15
N GLN A 206 13.39 8.52 9.66
CA GLN A 206 13.83 7.16 9.33
C GLN A 206 12.82 6.11 9.81
N THR A 207 12.25 6.30 11.01
CA THR A 207 11.25 5.39 11.55
C THR A 207 9.96 5.40 10.74
N PHE A 208 9.59 6.55 10.17
CA PHE A 208 8.43 6.70 9.30
C PHE A 208 8.61 6.01 7.94
N PHE A 209 9.74 6.22 7.27
CA PHE A 209 9.97 5.77 5.90
C PHE A 209 10.64 4.39 5.80
N TYR A 210 11.45 3.98 6.79
CA TYR A 210 12.17 2.71 6.69
C TYR A 210 11.27 1.51 6.99
N PRO A 211 11.46 0.41 6.27
CA PRO A 211 10.62 -0.79 6.39
C PRO A 211 10.67 -1.40 7.79
N PHE A 212 11.82 -1.31 8.48
CA PHE A 212 12.00 -1.91 9.80
C PHE A 212 11.09 -1.30 10.87
N GLY A 213 10.76 0.00 10.76
CA GLY A 213 9.83 0.68 11.65
C GLY A 213 8.35 0.43 11.31
N ARG A 214 8.06 -0.12 10.11
CA ARG A 214 6.69 -0.23 9.56
C ARG A 214 6.23 -1.67 9.34
N PHE A 215 7.14 -2.63 9.20
CA PHE A 215 6.79 -4.04 8.90
C PHE A 215 5.88 -4.68 9.96
N TRP A 216 5.91 -4.23 11.21
CA TRP A 216 5.05 -4.77 12.25
C TRP A 216 3.55 -4.65 11.90
N GLU A 217 3.14 -3.63 11.17
CA GLU A 217 1.76 -3.41 10.73
C GLU A 217 1.29 -4.49 9.75
N LEU A 218 2.14 -4.82 8.76
CA LEU A 218 1.90 -5.94 7.84
C LEU A 218 1.97 -7.28 8.59
N LEU A 219 2.91 -7.42 9.53
CA LEU A 219 3.09 -8.65 10.30
C LEU A 219 1.93 -8.89 11.28
N VAL A 220 1.28 -7.86 11.83
CA VAL A 220 0.03 -8.01 12.58
C VAL A 220 -1.07 -8.60 11.68
N GLY A 221 -1.20 -8.12 10.46
CA GLY A 221 -2.07 -8.74 9.46
C GLY A 221 -1.70 -10.20 9.18
N SER A 222 -0.40 -10.49 9.13
CA SER A 222 0.11 -11.86 8.92
C SER A 222 -0.19 -12.80 10.11
N VAL A 223 -0.10 -12.31 11.34
CA VAL A 223 -0.52 -13.05 12.55
C VAL A 223 -2.02 -13.36 12.49
N LEU A 224 -2.84 -12.37 12.11
CA LEU A 224 -4.27 -12.56 11.95
C LEU A 224 -4.59 -13.62 10.89
N ALA A 225 -3.84 -13.66 9.77
CA ALA A 225 -3.97 -14.67 8.73
C ALA A 225 -3.68 -16.08 9.25
N TRP A 226 -2.65 -16.21 10.11
CA TRP A 226 -2.35 -17.50 10.74
C TRP A 226 -3.51 -17.99 11.61
N PHE A 227 -4.05 -17.14 12.48
CA PHE A 227 -5.20 -17.47 13.32
C PHE A 227 -6.43 -17.82 12.47
N TYR A 228 -6.68 -17.07 11.40
CA TYR A 228 -7.80 -17.29 10.50
C TYR A 228 -7.75 -18.69 9.84
N LEU A 229 -6.58 -19.15 9.41
CA LEU A 229 -6.42 -20.43 8.73
C LEU A 229 -6.30 -21.61 9.69
N TYR A 230 -5.53 -21.47 10.77
CA TYR A 230 -5.19 -22.60 11.65
C TYR A 230 -6.00 -22.65 12.95
N ARG A 231 -6.73 -21.58 13.30
CA ARG A 231 -7.59 -21.49 14.48
C ARG A 231 -8.97 -20.95 14.13
N ASN A 232 -9.53 -21.46 13.07
CA ASN A 232 -10.82 -21.03 12.51
C ASN A 232 -11.97 -21.03 13.53
N SER A 233 -11.94 -21.91 14.53
CA SER A 233 -12.92 -21.90 15.62
C SER A 233 -13.02 -20.56 16.35
N LEU A 234 -11.94 -19.78 16.40
CA LEU A 234 -11.95 -18.43 16.99
C LEU A 234 -12.80 -17.46 16.19
N PHE A 235 -12.96 -17.67 14.87
CA PHE A 235 -13.76 -16.83 13.98
C PHE A 235 -15.22 -17.32 13.87
N ALA A 236 -15.55 -18.46 14.49
CA ALA A 236 -16.90 -18.97 14.58
C ALA A 236 -17.72 -18.28 15.68
N ILE A 237 -17.61 -16.92 15.76
CA ILE A 237 -18.31 -16.08 16.73
C ILE A 237 -19.78 -15.91 16.37
N SER A 238 -20.62 -15.62 17.39
CA SER A 238 -22.02 -15.29 17.21
C SER A 238 -22.17 -13.94 16.50
N GLU A 239 -23.32 -13.70 15.86
CA GLU A 239 -23.62 -12.40 15.23
C GLU A 239 -23.56 -11.25 16.24
N GLY A 240 -24.07 -11.43 17.46
CA GLY A 240 -24.02 -10.43 18.51
C GLY A 240 -22.58 -10.02 18.86
N LEU A 241 -21.71 -10.99 19.03
CA LEU A 241 -20.29 -10.71 19.30
C LEU A 241 -19.59 -10.08 18.08
N ALA A 242 -19.89 -10.53 16.87
CA ALA A 242 -19.38 -9.92 15.64
C ALA A 242 -19.82 -8.45 15.49
N ASN A 243 -21.06 -8.12 15.89
CA ASN A 243 -21.56 -6.75 15.89
C ASN A 243 -20.78 -5.86 16.85
N ILE A 244 -20.54 -6.34 18.07
CA ILE A 244 -19.78 -5.59 19.08
C ILE A 244 -18.34 -5.36 18.58
N ILE A 245 -17.66 -6.41 18.13
CA ILE A 245 -16.28 -6.34 17.65
C ILE A 245 -16.16 -5.40 16.43
N SER A 246 -17.06 -5.52 15.44
CA SER A 246 -17.03 -4.65 14.27
C SER A 246 -17.33 -3.19 14.61
N LEU A 247 -18.21 -2.93 15.58
CA LEU A 247 -18.49 -1.57 16.05
C LEU A 247 -17.24 -0.96 16.70
N PHE A 248 -16.59 -1.67 17.63
CA PHE A 248 -15.34 -1.20 18.22
C PHE A 248 -14.27 -0.98 17.14
N GLY A 249 -14.12 -1.91 16.19
CA GLY A 249 -13.17 -1.75 15.08
C GLY A 249 -13.40 -0.47 14.31
N VAL A 250 -14.65 -0.16 13.95
CA VAL A 250 -14.99 1.07 13.24
C VAL A 250 -14.80 2.30 14.12
N VAL A 251 -15.15 2.26 15.40
CA VAL A 251 -14.88 3.35 16.35
C VAL A 251 -13.38 3.67 16.39
N PHE A 252 -12.50 2.67 16.51
CA PHE A 252 -11.05 2.88 16.47
C PHE A 252 -10.60 3.54 15.15
N LEU A 253 -11.14 3.10 14.01
CA LEU A 253 -10.83 3.70 12.71
C LEU A 253 -11.29 5.17 12.63
N PHE A 254 -12.48 5.48 13.10
CA PHE A 254 -12.97 6.87 13.15
C PHE A 254 -12.18 7.73 14.13
N VAL A 255 -11.86 7.21 15.32
CA VAL A 255 -10.97 7.90 16.27
C VAL A 255 -9.63 8.21 15.61
N GLY A 256 -9.05 7.24 14.87
CA GLY A 256 -7.83 7.47 14.12
C GLY A 256 -7.96 8.60 13.09
N VAL A 257 -9.00 8.58 12.25
CA VAL A 257 -9.19 9.58 11.18
C VAL A 257 -9.45 10.99 11.71
N PHE A 258 -10.18 11.14 12.81
CA PHE A 258 -10.60 12.46 13.26
C PHE A 258 -9.73 13.04 14.39
N PHE A 259 -9.08 12.21 15.19
CA PHE A 259 -8.38 12.64 16.40
C PHE A 259 -6.87 12.42 16.37
N VAL A 260 -6.34 11.55 15.49
CA VAL A 260 -4.90 11.47 15.26
C VAL A 260 -4.50 12.63 14.34
N SER A 261 -3.37 13.27 14.58
CA SER A 261 -2.83 14.34 13.73
C SER A 261 -1.34 14.14 13.53
N GLU A 262 -0.76 14.82 12.54
CA GLU A 262 0.69 14.83 12.29
C GLU A 262 1.49 15.50 13.42
N GLU A 263 0.81 16.28 14.28
CA GLU A 263 1.42 16.91 15.46
C GLU A 263 1.79 15.89 16.56
N TYR A 264 1.20 14.69 16.50
CA TYR A 264 1.53 13.62 17.41
C TYR A 264 2.75 12.82 16.91
N ASP A 265 3.40 12.16 17.84
CA ASP A 265 4.51 11.23 17.57
C ASP A 265 4.03 10.02 16.74
N TYR A 266 3.83 10.21 15.43
CA TYR A 266 3.34 9.19 14.53
C TYR A 266 4.46 8.67 13.60
N PRO A 267 4.60 7.34 13.39
CA PRO A 267 3.66 6.25 13.70
C PRO A 267 3.71 5.66 15.11
N SER A 268 4.77 5.77 15.89
CA SER A 268 4.93 5.34 17.30
C SER A 268 3.80 4.39 17.80
N TYR A 269 3.46 4.41 19.09
CA TYR A 269 2.36 3.61 19.65
C TYR A 269 0.96 4.07 19.20
N ILE A 270 0.84 5.28 18.66
CA ILE A 270 -0.44 5.83 18.19
C ILE A 270 -0.96 5.06 16.98
N ALA A 271 -0.07 4.50 16.17
CA ALA A 271 -0.45 3.64 15.05
C ALA A 271 -1.19 2.35 15.46
N LEU A 272 -1.15 1.98 16.76
CA LEU A 272 -1.99 0.88 17.27
C LEU A 272 -3.48 1.16 17.10
N ILE A 273 -3.91 2.43 17.11
CA ILE A 273 -5.33 2.79 16.96
C ILE A 273 -5.90 2.27 15.62
N PRO A 274 -5.40 2.69 14.45
CA PRO A 274 -5.91 2.18 13.17
C PRO A 274 -5.67 0.69 12.98
N ILE A 275 -4.54 0.16 13.46
CA ILE A 275 -4.18 -1.25 13.30
C ILE A 275 -5.14 -2.15 14.07
N VAL A 276 -5.43 -1.84 15.34
CA VAL A 276 -6.42 -2.57 16.14
C VAL A 276 -7.80 -2.45 15.49
N GLY A 277 -8.17 -1.25 15.02
CA GLY A 277 -9.41 -1.05 14.27
C GLY A 277 -9.54 -1.98 13.06
N ALA A 278 -8.50 -2.03 12.21
CA ALA A 278 -8.47 -2.90 11.04
C ALA A 278 -8.53 -4.39 11.41
N VAL A 279 -7.76 -4.81 12.42
CA VAL A 279 -7.77 -6.20 12.92
C VAL A 279 -9.17 -6.61 13.40
N LEU A 280 -9.83 -5.76 14.20
CA LEU A 280 -11.16 -6.05 14.72
C LEU A 280 -12.21 -6.18 13.60
N VAL A 281 -12.15 -5.31 12.60
CA VAL A 281 -13.03 -5.37 11.42
C VAL A 281 -12.80 -6.66 10.63
N ILE A 282 -11.54 -7.00 10.34
CA ILE A 282 -11.20 -8.23 9.59
C ILE A 282 -11.60 -9.49 10.40
N PHE A 283 -11.41 -9.45 11.72
CA PHE A 283 -11.78 -10.55 12.62
C PHE A 283 -13.30 -10.76 12.70
N ALA A 284 -14.07 -9.69 12.83
CA ALA A 284 -15.54 -9.76 12.83
C ALA A 284 -16.09 -10.32 11.50
N GLY A 285 -15.40 -10.03 10.40
CA GLY A 285 -15.72 -10.53 9.06
C GLY A 285 -17.09 -10.05 8.55
N SER A 286 -17.71 -10.84 7.68
CA SER A 286 -18.99 -10.53 7.05
C SER A 286 -20.21 -10.64 7.98
N LYS A 287 -20.06 -11.19 9.19
CA LYS A 287 -21.17 -11.37 10.13
C LYS A 287 -21.58 -10.07 10.84
N GLY A 288 -20.64 -9.16 11.07
CA GLY A 288 -20.88 -7.92 11.80
C GLY A 288 -21.83 -6.99 11.06
N PHE A 289 -22.73 -6.33 11.82
CA PHE A 289 -23.71 -5.37 11.29
C PHE A 289 -23.03 -4.23 10.51
N VAL A 290 -21.95 -3.68 11.05
CA VAL A 290 -21.18 -2.62 10.39
C VAL A 290 -20.59 -3.11 9.07
N SER A 291 -20.04 -4.33 9.06
CA SER A 291 -19.53 -4.95 7.83
C SER A 291 -20.64 -5.08 6.79
N LYS A 292 -21.83 -5.55 7.18
CA LYS A 292 -22.97 -5.73 6.26
C LYS A 292 -23.47 -4.43 5.66
N ILE A 293 -23.60 -3.36 6.45
CA ILE A 293 -24.22 -2.10 6.00
C ILE A 293 -23.20 -1.18 5.31
N PHE A 294 -22.01 -1.02 5.90
CA PHE A 294 -21.05 -0.01 5.43
C PHE A 294 -19.99 -0.61 4.50
N LEU A 295 -19.38 -1.74 4.87
CA LEU A 295 -18.25 -2.26 4.13
C LEU A 295 -18.65 -3.16 2.95
N MET A 296 -19.75 -3.91 3.08
CA MET A 296 -20.25 -4.77 2.00
C MET A 296 -21.24 -4.03 1.08
N ASN A 297 -21.48 -2.75 1.31
CA ASN A 297 -22.25 -1.92 0.42
C ASN A 297 -21.62 -1.87 -0.97
N PRO A 298 -22.40 -2.00 -2.07
CA PRO A 298 -21.88 -2.02 -3.44
C PRO A 298 -20.98 -0.83 -3.79
N LEU A 299 -21.27 0.37 -3.26
CA LEU A 299 -20.46 1.57 -3.46
C LEU A 299 -19.11 1.46 -2.77
N ALA A 300 -19.07 1.00 -1.50
CA ALA A 300 -17.83 0.77 -0.77
C ALA A 300 -16.98 -0.30 -1.46
N VAL A 301 -17.60 -1.41 -1.87
CA VAL A 301 -16.89 -2.46 -2.62
C VAL A 301 -16.33 -1.94 -3.94
N TRP A 302 -17.09 -1.10 -4.65
CA TRP A 302 -16.62 -0.48 -5.89
C TRP A 302 -15.38 0.42 -5.66
N PHE A 303 -15.40 1.28 -4.64
CA PHE A 303 -14.22 2.06 -4.26
C PHE A 303 -13.05 1.18 -3.83
N GLY A 304 -13.31 0.10 -3.11
CA GLY A 304 -12.29 -0.87 -2.73
C GLY A 304 -11.60 -1.54 -3.94
N LEU A 305 -12.37 -1.84 -4.99
CA LEU A 305 -11.83 -2.42 -6.21
C LEU A 305 -10.92 -1.46 -6.98
N ILE A 306 -11.21 -0.15 -6.97
CA ILE A 306 -10.39 0.89 -7.61
C ILE A 306 -9.39 1.54 -6.63
N SER A 307 -9.30 1.08 -5.37
CA SER A 307 -8.51 1.74 -4.33
C SER A 307 -7.03 1.87 -4.68
N TYR A 308 -6.44 0.87 -5.33
CA TYR A 308 -5.04 0.91 -5.71
C TYR A 308 -4.77 1.97 -6.81
N PRO A 309 -5.43 1.96 -7.98
CA PRO A 309 -5.23 3.05 -8.93
C PRO A 309 -5.66 4.41 -8.38
N LEU A 310 -6.66 4.50 -7.49
CA LEU A 310 -7.03 5.76 -6.86
C LEU A 310 -5.91 6.29 -5.95
N TYR A 311 -5.27 5.42 -5.18
CA TYR A 311 -4.08 5.75 -4.39
C TYR A 311 -2.92 6.23 -5.27
N LEU A 312 -2.73 5.66 -6.45
CA LEU A 312 -1.67 6.08 -7.36
C LEU A 312 -1.95 7.43 -8.03
N TRP A 313 -3.19 7.69 -8.45
CA TRP A 313 -3.53 8.90 -9.21
C TRP A 313 -3.72 10.16 -8.36
N HIS A 314 -4.26 10.04 -7.14
CA HIS A 314 -4.65 11.22 -6.37
C HIS A 314 -3.47 12.13 -6.05
N TRP A 315 -2.37 11.58 -5.58
CA TRP A 315 -1.26 12.39 -5.09
C TRP A 315 -0.53 13.19 -6.19
N PRO A 316 -0.13 12.59 -7.34
CA PRO A 316 0.46 13.38 -8.43
C PRO A 316 -0.46 14.50 -8.91
N ILE A 317 -1.77 14.27 -8.96
CA ILE A 317 -2.73 15.31 -9.36
C ILE A 317 -2.72 16.46 -8.35
N PHE A 318 -2.77 16.20 -7.05
CA PHE A 318 -2.69 17.24 -6.03
C PHE A 318 -1.35 17.94 -6.05
N SER A 319 -0.25 17.21 -6.11
CA SER A 319 1.10 17.76 -6.12
C SER A 319 1.37 18.69 -7.32
N PHE A 320 0.97 18.27 -8.53
CA PHE A 320 1.11 19.15 -9.70
C PHE A 320 0.21 20.40 -9.63
N LEU A 321 -0.99 20.29 -9.03
CA LEU A 321 -1.84 21.47 -8.82
C LEU A 321 -1.19 22.45 -7.83
N GLU A 322 -0.61 21.96 -6.73
CA GLU A 322 0.13 22.77 -5.76
C GLU A 322 1.30 23.49 -6.43
N ILE A 323 2.09 22.78 -7.25
CA ILE A 323 3.21 23.35 -8.01
C ILE A 323 2.75 24.44 -8.99
N LEU A 324 1.64 24.21 -9.70
CA LEU A 324 1.14 25.15 -10.70
C LEU A 324 0.50 26.41 -10.10
N GLU A 325 -0.17 26.29 -8.95
CA GLU A 325 -0.77 27.45 -8.27
C GLU A 325 0.24 28.17 -7.36
N GLY A 326 1.34 27.51 -6.97
CA GLY A 326 2.37 28.05 -6.06
C GLY A 326 1.91 28.18 -4.60
N ASP A 327 0.71 27.72 -4.27
CA ASP A 327 0.10 27.69 -2.94
C ASP A 327 -1.01 26.62 -2.92
N THR A 328 -1.57 26.38 -1.75
CA THR A 328 -2.67 25.41 -1.59
C THR A 328 -3.86 25.72 -2.52
N PRO A 329 -4.20 24.82 -3.45
CA PRO A 329 -5.21 25.07 -4.46
C PRO A 329 -6.59 25.38 -3.85
N HIS A 330 -7.34 26.26 -4.51
CA HIS A 330 -8.67 26.64 -4.04
C HIS A 330 -9.58 25.40 -3.88
N ARG A 331 -10.47 25.42 -2.87
CA ARG A 331 -11.32 24.27 -2.51
C ARG A 331 -12.07 23.62 -3.69
N TYR A 332 -12.53 24.39 -4.66
CA TYR A 332 -13.23 23.84 -5.83
C TYR A 332 -12.28 23.10 -6.78
N VAL A 333 -11.04 23.54 -6.90
CA VAL A 333 -9.99 22.86 -7.66
C VAL A 333 -9.65 21.52 -7.01
N ARG A 334 -9.50 21.51 -5.68
CA ARG A 334 -9.25 20.25 -4.93
C ARG A 334 -10.42 19.26 -5.04
N ILE A 335 -11.67 19.73 -5.01
CA ILE A 335 -12.85 18.90 -5.27
C ILE A 335 -12.81 18.33 -6.69
N ALA A 336 -12.53 19.16 -7.71
CA ALA A 336 -12.38 18.69 -9.08
C ALA A 336 -11.27 17.64 -9.21
N ALA A 337 -10.12 17.85 -8.53
CA ALA A 337 -9.01 16.91 -8.48
C ALA A 337 -9.41 15.53 -7.91
N ILE A 338 -10.25 15.50 -6.85
CA ILE A 338 -10.81 14.25 -6.32
C ILE A 338 -11.60 13.51 -7.41
N PHE A 339 -12.51 14.20 -8.09
CA PHE A 339 -13.33 13.58 -9.15
C PHE A 339 -12.49 13.10 -10.33
N ILE A 340 -11.48 13.88 -10.75
CA ILE A 340 -10.53 13.49 -11.79
C ILE A 340 -9.75 12.24 -11.36
N SER A 341 -9.26 12.20 -10.12
CA SER A 341 -8.55 11.04 -9.57
C SER A 341 -9.42 9.78 -9.56
N ILE A 342 -10.68 9.89 -9.14
CA ILE A 342 -11.64 8.78 -9.14
C ILE A 342 -11.93 8.31 -10.58
N PHE A 343 -12.13 9.23 -11.51
CA PHE A 343 -12.39 8.92 -12.91
C PHE A 343 -11.19 8.19 -13.55
N LEU A 344 -9.98 8.70 -13.38
CA LEU A 344 -8.76 8.09 -13.91
C LEU A 344 -8.49 6.72 -13.25
N ALA A 345 -8.75 6.59 -11.95
CA ALA A 345 -8.65 5.32 -11.24
C ALA A 345 -9.63 4.27 -11.79
N TRP A 346 -10.88 4.66 -11.99
CA TRP A 346 -11.90 3.78 -12.58
C TRP A 346 -11.52 3.38 -14.01
N LEU A 347 -11.04 4.33 -14.81
CA LEU A 347 -10.61 4.08 -16.19
C LEU A 347 -9.43 3.10 -16.23
N THR A 348 -8.40 3.34 -15.39
CA THR A 348 -7.23 2.46 -15.23
C THR A 348 -7.65 1.05 -14.80
N PHE A 349 -8.53 0.94 -13.81
CA PHE A 349 -9.04 -0.35 -13.38
C PHE A 349 -9.78 -1.09 -14.49
N LYS A 350 -10.69 -0.39 -15.20
CA LYS A 350 -11.57 -0.98 -16.23
C LYS A 350 -10.80 -1.39 -17.47
N LEU A 351 -9.91 -0.51 -17.97
CA LEU A 351 -9.26 -0.68 -19.28
C LEU A 351 -7.90 -1.38 -19.20
N VAL A 352 -7.22 -1.31 -18.05
CA VAL A 352 -5.86 -1.81 -17.95
C VAL A 352 -5.76 -2.96 -16.94
N GLU A 353 -6.10 -2.72 -15.66
CA GLU A 353 -5.92 -3.75 -14.63
C GLU A 353 -6.81 -4.98 -14.85
N LYS A 354 -8.11 -4.76 -15.02
CA LYS A 354 -9.08 -5.85 -15.16
C LYS A 354 -8.82 -6.76 -16.36
N PRO A 355 -8.48 -6.25 -17.57
CA PRO A 355 -8.07 -7.07 -18.70
C PRO A 355 -6.78 -7.86 -18.42
N ILE A 356 -5.73 -7.19 -17.92
CA ILE A 356 -4.42 -7.83 -17.66
C ILE A 356 -4.54 -8.95 -16.63
N ARG A 357 -5.36 -8.77 -15.58
CA ARG A 357 -5.61 -9.80 -14.56
C ARG A 357 -6.32 -11.05 -15.10
N LYS A 358 -7.06 -10.94 -16.23
CA LYS A 358 -7.74 -12.07 -16.86
C LYS A 358 -6.84 -12.90 -17.77
N ILE A 359 -5.72 -12.35 -18.22
CA ILE A 359 -4.77 -13.08 -19.04
C ILE A 359 -4.15 -14.19 -18.21
N ALA A 360 -4.03 -15.40 -18.76
CA ALA A 360 -3.37 -16.52 -18.10
C ALA A 360 -1.94 -16.14 -17.66
N ILE A 361 -1.46 -16.78 -16.58
CA ILE A 361 -0.10 -16.52 -16.10
C ILE A 361 0.89 -16.95 -17.19
N SER A 362 1.54 -15.98 -17.82
CA SER A 362 2.64 -16.21 -18.75
C SER A 362 3.87 -15.43 -18.28
N ASN A 363 5.03 -16.06 -18.39
CA ASN A 363 6.29 -15.39 -18.07
C ASN A 363 6.54 -14.21 -19.02
N GLY A 364 6.08 -14.29 -20.27
CA GLY A 364 6.23 -13.22 -21.27
C GLY A 364 5.60 -11.91 -20.82
N LEU A 365 4.34 -11.92 -20.37
CA LEU A 365 3.67 -10.69 -19.92
C LEU A 365 4.35 -10.09 -18.68
N SER A 366 4.75 -10.93 -17.72
CA SER A 366 5.46 -10.44 -16.53
C SER A 366 6.81 -9.81 -16.90
N MET A 367 7.55 -10.41 -17.82
CA MET A 367 8.81 -9.86 -18.32
C MET A 367 8.61 -8.54 -19.08
N THR A 368 7.56 -8.44 -19.91
CA THR A 368 7.22 -7.18 -20.58
C THR A 368 6.92 -6.06 -19.58
N LEU A 369 6.14 -6.34 -18.54
CA LEU A 369 5.83 -5.35 -17.50
C LEU A 369 7.08 -4.94 -16.70
N LEU A 370 7.95 -5.89 -16.36
CA LEU A 370 9.26 -5.62 -15.74
C LEU A 370 10.14 -4.73 -16.63
N PHE A 371 10.21 -5.04 -17.92
CA PHE A 371 10.94 -4.23 -18.89
C PHE A 371 10.38 -2.80 -18.97
N LEU A 372 9.06 -2.64 -19.03
CA LEU A 372 8.43 -1.32 -19.10
C LEU A 372 8.69 -0.49 -17.83
N VAL A 373 8.59 -1.09 -16.63
CA VAL A 373 8.92 -0.38 -15.38
C VAL A 373 10.40 0.00 -15.36
N GLY A 374 11.30 -0.92 -15.73
CA GLY A 374 12.73 -0.64 -15.84
C GLY A 374 13.05 0.45 -16.86
N PHE A 375 12.35 0.47 -18.00
CA PHE A 375 12.47 1.53 -19.00
C PHE A 375 12.02 2.89 -18.46
N MET A 376 10.90 2.95 -17.72
CA MET A 376 10.47 4.17 -17.05
C MET A 376 11.48 4.65 -16.02
N GLY A 377 12.08 3.72 -15.25
CA GLY A 377 13.16 4.03 -14.33
C GLY A 377 14.41 4.59 -15.03
N ALA A 378 14.77 4.04 -16.19
CA ALA A 378 15.88 4.55 -17.00
C ALA A 378 15.60 5.97 -17.53
N LEU A 379 14.38 6.25 -18.01
CA LEU A 379 13.99 7.61 -18.40
C LEU A 379 14.08 8.57 -17.20
N GLY A 380 13.66 8.14 -16.00
CA GLY A 380 13.85 8.89 -14.77
C GLY A 380 15.32 9.19 -14.49
N LEU A 381 16.23 8.22 -14.65
CA LEU A 381 17.68 8.45 -14.49
C LEU A 381 18.23 9.43 -15.52
N PHE A 382 17.78 9.39 -16.77
CA PHE A 382 18.19 10.36 -17.79
C PHE A 382 17.71 11.78 -17.45
N ALA A 383 16.51 11.93 -16.92
CA ALA A 383 16.02 13.21 -16.41
C ALA A 383 16.86 13.68 -15.22
N TYR A 384 17.11 12.82 -14.23
CA TYR A 384 17.94 13.12 -13.06
C TYR A 384 19.34 13.58 -13.42
N ASN A 385 20.00 12.89 -14.36
CA ASN A 385 21.35 13.24 -14.82
C ASN A 385 21.40 14.47 -15.75
N GLY A 386 20.26 15.11 -16.04
CA GLY A 386 20.17 16.26 -16.94
C GLY A 386 20.34 15.93 -18.43
N SER A 387 20.32 14.66 -18.81
CA SER A 387 20.35 14.24 -20.23
C SER A 387 19.06 14.58 -20.95
N ILE A 388 17.96 14.68 -20.20
CA ILE A 388 16.66 15.19 -20.66
C ILE A 388 16.41 16.48 -19.84
N GLN A 389 16.33 17.62 -20.52
CA GLN A 389 15.97 18.89 -19.91
C GLN A 389 14.46 19.12 -20.00
N SER A 390 13.89 19.87 -19.05
CA SER A 390 12.47 20.20 -19.11
C SER A 390 12.14 21.09 -20.32
N ASN A 391 10.94 20.96 -20.84
CA ASN A 391 10.48 21.81 -21.94
C ASN A 391 10.35 23.27 -21.49
N LEU A 392 9.86 23.50 -20.26
CA LEU A 392 9.71 24.83 -19.70
C LEU A 392 11.05 25.58 -19.67
N SER A 393 12.10 24.98 -19.14
CA SER A 393 13.43 25.58 -19.10
C SER A 393 14.03 25.81 -20.48
N SER A 394 13.77 24.90 -21.44
CA SER A 394 14.26 25.07 -22.80
C SER A 394 13.59 26.24 -23.53
N VAL A 395 12.29 26.44 -23.30
CA VAL A 395 11.52 27.58 -23.86
C VAL A 395 12.02 28.89 -23.27
N ILE A 396 12.21 28.98 -21.94
CA ILE A 396 12.72 30.19 -21.28
C ILE A 396 14.09 30.54 -21.83
N LYS A 397 15.04 29.60 -21.90
CA LYS A 397 16.38 29.82 -22.48
C LYS A 397 16.32 30.32 -23.93
N SER A 398 15.37 29.85 -24.72
CA SER A 398 15.21 30.31 -26.12
C SER A 398 14.71 31.77 -26.20
N ILE A 399 13.92 32.24 -25.25
CA ILE A 399 13.46 33.63 -25.17
C ILE A 399 14.62 34.55 -24.77
N ASP A 400 15.39 34.18 -23.76
CA ASP A 400 16.54 34.96 -23.26
C ASP A 400 17.69 35.10 -24.29
N THR A 401 17.73 34.23 -25.32
CA THR A 401 18.73 34.30 -26.40
C THR A 401 18.30 35.17 -27.59
N VAL A 402 17.08 35.67 -27.61
CA VAL A 402 16.50 36.47 -28.70
C VAL A 402 16.64 38.00 -28.41
N ASP A 403 16.94 38.38 -27.16
CA ASP A 403 17.25 39.74 -26.75
C ASP A 403 18.78 40.00 -26.82
#